data_3f82bb7a5bdeca06133d6435c4917469
#
_entry.id   3f82bb7a5bdeca06133d6435c4917469
#
_cell.length_a   1.000
_cell.length_b   1.000
_cell.length_c   1.000
_cell.angle_alpha   90.00
_cell.angle_beta   90.00
_cell.angle_gamma   90.00
#
_symmetry.space_group_name_H-M   'P 1'
#
loop_
_entity.id
_entity.type
_entity.pdbx_description
1 polymer ?
#
loop_
_entity_poly.entity_id
_entity_poly.type
_entity_poly.pdbx_seq_one_letter_code
_entity_poly.pdbx_strand_id
1 'polypeptide(L)'
;MALPNKSTHGKLSATQSLGLVAGIISLPYASHNSKRTLKRIITDSAMRHVFSTLSPAQICAAAGTDLVMYEQWTKNNKQLKTIDELGDDAKLLWIGPKRLDRVVLFFHGGAFLLPCADFMVSFWRHVQLELEKQNIEVGFAVLSYSLAPYAVFPTRLKQARLALDFLFAAGVKPQNLQLVGDSAGGNLILQVLSQVMHPLASVPEIRLPGPLRGAFLISPWVSLSATSKSHTENDGRDIFTRRTLAAWGAEILKDTPPSDNAYVEAVRAPEDWFAGVERLVDRVLISSGGVELLRDDIVAFGEAFKKHHKETELVVQKDGLHEDMYFDFVLGEKKLSSLTPLTVEWLAAGFSAEPSA
;
A
#
# COMPACT_ATOMS: atom_id res chain seq x y z
N MET A 1 4.42 25.13 -22.85
CA MET A 1 3.94 25.74 -21.59
C MET A 1 5.13 25.79 -20.63
N ALA A 2 5.54 26.95 -20.15
CA ALA A 2 6.82 27.16 -19.46
C ALA A 2 6.81 26.49 -18.07
N LEU A 3 7.91 25.80 -17.74
CA LEU A 3 8.17 25.25 -16.41
C LEU A 3 8.21 26.37 -15.37
N PRO A 4 7.59 26.23 -14.20
CA PRO A 4 7.70 27.24 -13.15
C PRO A 4 9.10 27.21 -12.53
N ASN A 5 9.55 28.38 -12.23
CA ASN A 5 10.85 28.84 -11.79
C ASN A 5 11.42 28.05 -10.59
N LYS A 6 12.69 27.63 -10.71
CA LYS A 6 13.51 27.12 -9.59
C LYS A 6 13.71 28.24 -8.57
N SER A 7 13.09 28.12 -7.41
CA SER A 7 13.64 28.59 -6.13
C SER A 7 12.57 28.53 -5.03
N THR A 8 12.68 27.56 -4.16
CA THR A 8 12.56 27.66 -2.69
C THR A 8 12.97 26.33 -2.09
N HIS A 9 14.27 26.04 -2.09
CA HIS A 9 14.81 25.12 -1.09
C HIS A 9 14.72 25.84 0.25
N GLY A 10 13.57 25.78 0.89
CA GLY A 10 13.38 26.32 2.22
C GLY A 10 14.23 25.51 3.21
N LYS A 11 15.31 26.13 3.72
CA LYS A 11 15.99 25.62 4.92
C LYS A 11 14.94 25.52 6.03
N LEU A 12 14.92 24.37 6.74
CA LEU A 12 14.10 24.21 7.94
C LEU A 12 14.30 25.42 8.86
N SER A 13 13.22 26.01 9.35
CA SER A 13 13.33 27.10 10.34
C SER A 13 13.95 26.55 11.64
N ALA A 14 14.61 27.40 12.41
CA ALA A 14 15.19 27.03 13.70
C ALA A 14 14.15 26.38 14.64
N THR A 15 12.89 26.84 14.57
CA THR A 15 11.76 26.28 15.32
C THR A 15 11.39 24.85 14.87
N GLN A 16 11.45 24.56 13.57
CA GLN A 16 11.21 23.24 13.01
C GLN A 16 12.34 22.26 13.37
N SER A 17 13.58 22.72 13.36
CA SER A 17 14.73 21.91 13.77
C SER A 17 14.74 21.62 15.27
N LEU A 18 14.34 22.57 16.12
CA LEU A 18 14.19 22.41 17.56
C LEU A 18 13.05 21.45 17.90
N GLY A 19 11.91 21.51 17.17
CA GLY A 19 10.80 20.58 17.32
C GLY A 19 11.19 19.14 16.99
N LEU A 20 12.00 18.94 15.94
CA LEU A 20 12.54 17.63 15.58
C LEU A 20 13.45 17.07 16.70
N VAL A 21 14.38 17.88 17.22
CA VAL A 21 15.30 17.48 18.29
C VAL A 21 14.55 17.16 19.59
N ALA A 22 13.58 18.00 19.99
CA ALA A 22 12.77 17.77 21.19
C ALA A 22 11.91 16.50 21.07
N GLY A 23 11.33 16.26 19.90
CA GLY A 23 10.59 15.02 19.57
C GLY A 23 11.49 13.78 19.69
N ILE A 24 12.71 13.83 19.17
CA ILE A 24 13.68 12.73 19.21
C ILE A 24 14.10 12.40 20.64
N ILE A 25 14.23 13.37 21.54
CA ILE A 25 14.71 13.17 22.93
C ILE A 25 13.64 12.52 23.82
N SER A 26 12.34 12.79 23.59
CA SER A 26 11.24 12.28 24.44
C SER A 26 10.73 10.89 24.05
N LEU A 27 10.98 10.43 22.83
CA LEU A 27 10.42 9.21 22.25
C LEU A 27 10.99 7.87 22.77
N PRO A 28 12.28 7.75 23.17
CA PRO A 28 12.83 6.48 23.65
C PRO A 28 12.11 5.92 24.90
N TYR A 29 11.44 6.77 25.65
CA TYR A 29 10.74 6.41 26.89
C TYR A 29 9.30 5.97 26.70
N ALA A 30 8.76 6.04 25.48
CA ALA A 30 7.41 5.57 25.20
C ALA A 30 7.36 4.02 25.21
N SER A 31 6.37 3.43 25.88
CA SER A 31 6.26 1.98 26.08
C SER A 31 6.24 1.16 24.77
N HIS A 32 5.64 1.72 23.70
CA HIS A 32 5.62 1.08 22.37
C HIS A 32 7.00 1.03 21.69
N ASN A 33 7.96 1.86 22.15
CA ASN A 33 9.33 1.91 21.63
C ASN A 33 10.29 0.96 22.39
N SER A 34 9.84 0.29 23.46
CA SER A 34 10.70 -0.51 24.34
C SER A 34 11.45 -1.64 23.63
N LYS A 35 10.95 -2.10 22.47
CA LYS A 35 11.56 -3.17 21.66
C LYS A 35 12.19 -2.66 20.36
N ARG A 36 12.17 -1.35 20.12
CA ARG A 36 12.70 -0.71 18.90
C ARG A 36 14.14 -0.26 19.10
N THR A 37 14.94 -0.36 18.04
CA THR A 37 16.28 0.24 18.07
C THR A 37 16.18 1.76 18.09
N LEU A 38 17.19 2.44 18.65
CA LEU A 38 17.24 3.90 18.65
C LEU A 38 17.20 4.46 17.22
N LYS A 39 17.89 3.78 16.30
CA LYS A 39 17.87 4.12 14.86
C LYS A 39 16.46 4.10 14.31
N ARG A 40 15.66 3.08 14.67
CA ARG A 40 14.26 2.96 14.25
C ARG A 40 13.40 4.10 14.81
N ILE A 41 13.53 4.40 16.12
CA ILE A 41 12.78 5.48 16.77
C ILE A 41 13.06 6.83 16.11
N ILE A 42 14.33 7.11 15.78
CA ILE A 42 14.73 8.34 15.09
C ILE A 42 14.10 8.40 13.69
N THR A 43 14.13 7.30 12.95
CA THR A 43 13.56 7.24 11.59
C THR A 43 12.04 7.42 11.59
N ASP A 44 11.32 6.71 12.47
CA ASP A 44 9.87 6.86 12.61
C ASP A 44 9.49 8.32 12.94
N SER A 45 10.27 8.98 13.79
CA SER A 45 10.08 10.40 14.15
C SER A 45 10.40 11.34 12.99
N ALA A 46 11.45 11.05 12.23
CA ALA A 46 11.83 11.83 11.07
C ALA A 46 10.75 11.73 9.98
N MET A 47 10.23 10.52 9.73
CA MET A 47 9.14 10.32 8.78
C MET A 47 7.88 11.07 9.18
N ARG A 48 7.48 10.99 10.46
CA ARG A 48 6.36 11.78 10.99
C ARG A 48 6.57 13.28 10.80
N HIS A 49 7.79 13.76 11.03
CA HIS A 49 8.12 15.17 10.81
C HIS A 49 8.00 15.55 9.33
N VAL A 50 8.56 14.76 8.43
CA VAL A 50 8.47 14.97 6.97
C VAL A 50 7.01 15.04 6.53
N PHE A 51 6.20 14.02 6.86
CA PHE A 51 4.80 13.96 6.47
C PHE A 51 3.90 15.02 7.11
N SER A 52 4.29 15.57 8.26
CA SER A 52 3.53 16.63 8.93
C SER A 52 3.92 18.04 8.50
N THR A 53 5.09 18.23 7.90
CA THR A 53 5.64 19.56 7.58
C THR A 53 5.73 19.84 6.09
N LEU A 54 5.93 18.81 5.26
CA LEU A 54 6.01 18.95 3.81
C LEU A 54 4.66 18.63 3.16
N SER A 55 4.31 19.39 2.14
CA SER A 55 3.17 19.03 1.29
C SER A 55 3.50 17.82 0.41
N PRO A 56 2.48 17.05 -0.07
CA PRO A 56 2.71 15.97 -1.04
C PRO A 56 3.52 16.42 -2.26
N ALA A 57 3.25 17.62 -2.78
CA ALA A 57 3.98 18.17 -3.92
C ALA A 57 5.49 18.37 -3.63
N GLN A 58 5.85 18.79 -2.40
CA GLN A 58 7.26 18.94 -1.99
C GLN A 58 7.93 17.57 -1.84
N ILE A 59 7.21 16.59 -1.30
CA ILE A 59 7.71 15.22 -1.17
C ILE A 59 7.93 14.62 -2.56
N CYS A 60 6.96 14.72 -3.48
CA CYS A 60 7.09 14.26 -4.86
C CYS A 60 8.22 14.95 -5.61
N ALA A 61 8.43 16.25 -5.39
CA ALA A 61 9.54 16.99 -6.01
C ALA A 61 10.91 16.45 -5.56
N ALA A 62 11.01 15.93 -4.35
CA ALA A 62 12.23 15.31 -3.82
C ALA A 62 12.37 13.84 -4.20
N ALA A 63 11.28 13.06 -4.17
CA ALA A 63 11.27 11.63 -4.43
C ALA A 63 11.26 11.29 -5.93
N GLY A 64 10.74 12.17 -6.79
CA GLY A 64 10.54 11.91 -8.22
C GLY A 64 9.23 11.19 -8.51
N THR A 65 9.24 10.30 -9.49
CA THR A 65 8.12 9.46 -9.90
C THR A 65 8.43 7.98 -9.66
N ASP A 66 7.42 7.11 -9.72
CA ASP A 66 7.63 5.66 -9.65
C ASP A 66 8.68 5.18 -10.66
N LEU A 67 8.65 5.72 -11.87
CA LEU A 67 9.61 5.36 -12.93
C LEU A 67 11.03 5.78 -12.55
N VAL A 68 11.22 7.00 -12.06
CA VAL A 68 12.54 7.51 -11.63
C VAL A 68 13.07 6.68 -10.46
N MET A 69 12.23 6.40 -9.48
CA MET A 69 12.57 5.53 -8.35
C MET A 69 12.96 4.13 -8.83
N TYR A 70 12.15 3.51 -9.70
CA TYR A 70 12.39 2.16 -10.22
C TYR A 70 13.68 2.07 -11.02
N GLU A 71 13.96 3.04 -11.90
CA GLU A 71 15.21 3.12 -12.67
C GLU A 71 16.44 3.25 -11.76
N GLN A 72 16.33 4.07 -10.73
CA GLN A 72 17.42 4.23 -9.75
C GLN A 72 17.60 2.96 -8.92
N TRP A 73 16.49 2.33 -8.47
CA TRP A 73 16.53 1.09 -7.70
C TRP A 73 17.13 -0.06 -8.52
N THR A 74 16.70 -0.26 -9.76
CA THR A 74 17.24 -1.32 -10.64
C THR A 74 18.74 -1.12 -10.89
N LYS A 75 19.18 0.12 -11.12
CA LYS A 75 20.58 0.46 -11.28
C LYS A 75 21.39 0.14 -10.01
N ASN A 76 20.93 0.59 -8.84
CA ASN A 76 21.62 0.39 -7.57
C ASN A 76 21.73 -1.09 -7.19
N ASN A 77 20.70 -1.88 -7.51
CA ASN A 77 20.61 -3.30 -7.19
C ASN A 77 21.07 -4.21 -8.34
N LYS A 78 21.61 -3.66 -9.43
CA LYS A 78 22.08 -4.41 -10.61
C LYS A 78 21.01 -5.34 -11.19
N GLN A 79 19.74 -4.89 -11.17
CA GLN A 79 18.62 -5.61 -11.76
C GLN A 79 18.34 -5.16 -13.18
N LEU A 80 17.78 -6.05 -13.99
CA LEU A 80 17.28 -5.68 -15.31
C LEU A 80 16.04 -4.79 -15.17
N LYS A 81 16.02 -3.71 -15.94
CA LYS A 81 14.83 -2.87 -16.05
C LYS A 81 13.84 -3.53 -17.01
N THR A 82 12.67 -3.93 -16.50
CA THR A 82 11.60 -4.53 -17.29
C THR A 82 10.29 -3.78 -17.01
N ILE A 83 9.72 -3.17 -18.02
CA ILE A 83 8.52 -2.31 -17.94
C ILE A 83 7.56 -2.73 -19.02
N ASP A 84 6.28 -2.88 -18.68
CA ASP A 84 5.19 -3.00 -19.63
C ASP A 84 4.33 -1.72 -19.59
N GLU A 85 4.13 -1.11 -20.73
CA GLU A 85 3.23 0.04 -20.89
C GLU A 85 1.79 -0.47 -21.02
N LEU A 86 0.88 0.08 -20.22
CA LEU A 86 -0.52 -0.36 -20.19
C LEU A 86 -1.48 0.60 -20.89
N GLY A 87 -1.01 1.81 -21.22
CA GLY A 87 -1.88 2.93 -21.63
C GLY A 87 -2.33 3.78 -20.43
N ASP A 88 -2.94 4.92 -20.72
CA ASP A 88 -3.46 5.86 -19.70
C ASP A 88 -2.42 6.19 -18.60
N ASP A 89 -1.15 6.37 -19.00
CA ASP A 89 0.01 6.61 -18.11
C ASP A 89 0.34 5.49 -17.12
N ALA A 90 -0.39 4.37 -17.16
CA ALA A 90 -0.13 3.23 -16.29
C ALA A 90 0.96 2.31 -16.83
N LYS A 91 1.74 1.71 -15.91
CA LYS A 91 2.84 0.79 -16.24
C LYS A 91 2.92 -0.34 -15.23
N LEU A 92 3.44 -1.50 -15.67
CA LEU A 92 3.93 -2.54 -14.77
C LEU A 92 5.45 -2.44 -14.68
N LEU A 93 5.98 -2.26 -13.49
CA LEU A 93 7.39 -2.22 -13.17
C LEU A 93 7.77 -3.55 -12.50
N TRP A 94 8.54 -4.40 -13.20
CA TRP A 94 8.87 -5.74 -12.72
C TRP A 94 10.05 -5.74 -11.76
N ILE A 95 9.86 -6.31 -10.60
CA ILE A 95 10.91 -6.52 -9.59
C ILE A 95 11.61 -7.85 -9.90
N GLY A 96 12.89 -7.81 -10.27
CA GLY A 96 13.62 -8.99 -10.68
C GLY A 96 13.11 -9.59 -12.01
N PRO A 97 13.18 -10.92 -12.19
CA PRO A 97 12.75 -11.57 -13.42
C PRO A 97 11.24 -11.44 -13.65
N LYS A 98 10.84 -11.08 -14.87
CA LYS A 98 9.44 -11.17 -15.29
C LYS A 98 9.06 -12.64 -15.46
N ARG A 99 8.08 -13.08 -14.67
CA ARG A 99 7.50 -14.43 -14.73
C ARG A 99 5.98 -14.30 -14.77
N LEU A 100 5.32 -15.13 -15.56
CA LEU A 100 3.87 -15.08 -15.77
C LEU A 100 3.13 -16.32 -15.25
N ASP A 101 3.84 -17.37 -14.85
CA ASP A 101 3.23 -18.60 -14.30
C ASP A 101 2.60 -18.35 -12.93
N ARG A 102 3.25 -17.56 -12.09
CA ARG A 102 2.76 -17.08 -10.79
C ARG A 102 3.10 -15.62 -10.67
N VAL A 103 2.13 -14.78 -10.34
CA VAL A 103 2.32 -13.33 -10.28
C VAL A 103 1.80 -12.76 -8.97
N VAL A 104 2.58 -11.87 -8.37
CA VAL A 104 2.11 -10.92 -7.38
C VAL A 104 2.04 -9.55 -8.05
N LEU A 105 0.83 -8.99 -8.09
CA LEU A 105 0.60 -7.62 -8.54
C LEU A 105 0.49 -6.71 -7.32
N PHE A 106 1.44 -5.80 -7.19
CA PHE A 106 1.54 -4.89 -6.08
C PHE A 106 0.99 -3.50 -6.42
N PHE A 107 0.02 -3.05 -5.63
CA PHE A 107 -0.51 -1.69 -5.63
C PHE A 107 0.11 -0.94 -4.46
N HIS A 108 1.01 0.00 -4.76
CA HIS A 108 1.75 0.71 -3.71
C HIS A 108 0.88 1.71 -2.94
N GLY A 109 1.28 1.99 -1.69
CA GLY A 109 0.71 3.01 -0.83
C GLY A 109 1.13 4.44 -1.21
N GLY A 110 1.03 5.35 -0.24
CA GLY A 110 1.35 6.76 -0.43
C GLY A 110 0.12 7.65 -0.57
N ALA A 111 -1.02 7.23 -0.01
CA ALA A 111 -2.27 7.99 0.07
C ALA A 111 -2.81 8.46 -1.30
N PHE A 112 -2.44 7.80 -2.39
CA PHE A 112 -2.70 8.24 -3.77
C PHE A 112 -2.06 9.60 -4.14
N LEU A 113 -1.19 10.12 -3.30
CA LEU A 113 -0.53 11.42 -3.41
C LEU A 113 0.99 11.30 -3.60
N LEU A 114 1.57 10.19 -3.15
CA LEU A 114 3.01 9.97 -3.15
C LEU A 114 3.39 8.78 -4.04
N PRO A 115 4.57 8.83 -4.70
CA PRO A 115 5.06 7.72 -5.50
C PRO A 115 5.47 6.54 -4.62
N CYS A 116 5.62 5.37 -5.26
CA CYS A 116 6.24 4.19 -4.67
C CYS A 116 7.66 4.51 -4.19
N ALA A 117 8.02 3.98 -3.03
CA ALA A 117 9.35 4.18 -2.46
C ALA A 117 10.27 2.97 -2.73
N ASP A 118 11.57 3.20 -2.82
CA ASP A 118 12.58 2.18 -3.13
C ASP A 118 12.68 1.07 -2.08
N PHE A 119 12.38 1.40 -0.82
CA PHE A 119 12.36 0.41 0.27
C PHE A 119 11.17 -0.57 0.15
N MET A 120 10.05 -0.13 -0.42
CA MET A 120 8.92 -1.03 -0.73
C MET A 120 9.35 -2.05 -1.79
N VAL A 121 10.01 -1.59 -2.85
CA VAL A 121 10.54 -2.47 -3.91
C VAL A 121 11.60 -3.43 -3.34
N SER A 122 12.46 -2.94 -2.44
CA SER A 122 13.48 -3.76 -1.76
C SER A 122 12.85 -4.83 -0.87
N PHE A 123 11.79 -4.52 -0.14
CA PHE A 123 11.01 -5.50 0.62
C PHE A 123 10.41 -6.58 -0.29
N TRP A 124 9.76 -6.21 -1.38
CA TRP A 124 9.16 -7.19 -2.30
C TRP A 124 10.21 -8.03 -3.01
N ARG A 125 11.39 -7.46 -3.31
CA ARG A 125 12.52 -8.26 -3.80
C ARG A 125 13.01 -9.27 -2.77
N HIS A 126 13.08 -8.89 -1.50
CA HIS A 126 13.40 -9.83 -0.42
C HIS A 126 12.36 -10.96 -0.34
N VAL A 127 11.07 -10.64 -0.34
CA VAL A 127 9.99 -11.64 -0.33
C VAL A 127 10.11 -12.59 -1.53
N GLN A 128 10.39 -12.06 -2.73
CA GLN A 128 10.60 -12.86 -3.93
C GLN A 128 11.76 -13.84 -3.75
N LEU A 129 12.89 -13.40 -3.19
CA LEU A 129 14.05 -14.26 -2.94
C LEU A 129 13.76 -15.34 -1.88
N GLU A 130 12.98 -15.04 -0.85
CA GLU A 130 12.58 -16.04 0.15
C GLU A 130 11.64 -17.09 -0.43
N LEU A 131 10.75 -16.73 -1.37
CA LEU A 131 9.93 -17.68 -2.12
C LEU A 131 10.78 -18.54 -3.07
N GLU A 132 11.76 -17.95 -3.76
CA GLU A 132 12.70 -18.68 -4.63
C GLU A 132 13.50 -19.74 -3.85
N LYS A 133 13.88 -19.48 -2.59
CA LYS A 133 14.53 -20.48 -1.71
C LYS A 133 13.63 -21.68 -1.42
N GLN A 134 12.32 -21.50 -1.51
CA GLN A 134 11.31 -22.56 -1.36
C GLN A 134 10.94 -23.20 -2.69
N ASN A 135 11.68 -22.94 -3.77
CA ASN A 135 11.37 -23.37 -5.15
C ASN A 135 10.03 -22.84 -5.68
N ILE A 136 9.59 -21.69 -5.18
CA ILE A 136 8.38 -21.01 -5.65
C ILE A 136 8.83 -19.78 -6.45
N GLU A 137 8.89 -19.92 -7.77
CA GLU A 137 9.25 -18.84 -8.67
C GLU A 137 8.05 -17.95 -8.96
N VAL A 138 8.17 -16.65 -8.66
CA VAL A 138 7.08 -15.67 -8.76
C VAL A 138 7.56 -14.42 -9.49
N GLY A 139 6.77 -13.91 -10.41
CA GLY A 139 6.92 -12.55 -10.94
C GLY A 139 6.29 -11.53 -10.00
N PHE A 140 7.03 -10.48 -9.67
CA PHE A 140 6.51 -9.36 -8.90
C PHE A 140 6.41 -8.12 -9.80
N ALA A 141 5.23 -7.57 -9.94
CA ALA A 141 4.98 -6.36 -10.72
C ALA A 141 4.37 -5.26 -9.85
N VAL A 142 4.96 -4.09 -9.86
CA VAL A 142 4.39 -2.88 -9.24
C VAL A 142 3.53 -2.18 -10.27
N LEU A 143 2.28 -1.86 -9.95
CA LEU A 143 1.49 -0.95 -10.75
C LEU A 143 1.92 0.49 -10.44
N SER A 144 2.57 1.13 -11.41
CA SER A 144 2.73 2.57 -11.43
C SER A 144 1.44 3.19 -11.95
N TYR A 145 0.77 3.95 -11.10
CA TYR A 145 -0.51 4.58 -11.38
C TYR A 145 -0.45 6.10 -11.14
N SER A 146 -1.37 6.83 -11.74
CA SER A 146 -1.41 8.29 -11.67
C SER A 146 -1.86 8.80 -10.30
N LEU A 147 -1.15 9.81 -9.79
CA LEU A 147 -1.34 10.38 -8.45
C LEU A 147 -2.21 11.64 -8.48
N ALA A 148 -2.88 11.91 -7.35
CA ALA A 148 -3.55 13.20 -7.16
C ALA A 148 -2.49 14.33 -6.97
N PRO A 149 -2.82 15.57 -7.34
CA PRO A 149 -4.10 16.04 -7.87
C PRO A 149 -4.25 15.87 -9.39
N TYR A 150 -3.26 15.29 -10.08
CA TYR A 150 -3.27 15.14 -11.55
C TYR A 150 -4.26 14.07 -12.03
N ALA A 151 -4.57 13.10 -11.16
CA ALA A 151 -5.58 12.10 -11.39
C ALA A 151 -6.52 11.99 -10.20
N VAL A 152 -7.83 11.95 -10.48
CA VAL A 152 -8.89 11.82 -9.49
C VAL A 152 -9.57 10.46 -9.61
N PHE A 153 -10.41 10.10 -8.63
CA PHE A 153 -11.27 8.93 -8.74
C PHE A 153 -12.19 9.05 -9.98
N PRO A 154 -12.36 8.00 -10.81
CA PRO A 154 -11.84 6.63 -10.66
C PRO A 154 -10.61 6.29 -11.54
N THR A 155 -9.74 7.25 -11.87
CA THR A 155 -8.61 7.03 -12.80
C THR A 155 -7.74 5.86 -12.38
N ARG A 156 -7.34 5.76 -11.10
CA ARG A 156 -6.49 4.69 -10.58
C ARG A 156 -7.15 3.32 -10.68
N LEU A 157 -8.46 3.25 -10.46
CA LEU A 157 -9.24 2.03 -10.66
C LEU A 157 -9.24 1.58 -12.13
N LYS A 158 -9.36 2.52 -13.08
CA LYS A 158 -9.21 2.22 -14.52
C LYS A 158 -7.82 1.68 -14.84
N GLN A 159 -6.79 2.25 -14.25
CA GLN A 159 -5.40 1.82 -14.42
C GLN A 159 -5.15 0.43 -13.79
N ALA A 160 -5.73 0.14 -12.61
CA ALA A 160 -5.69 -1.20 -12.01
C ALA A 160 -6.38 -2.24 -12.90
N ARG A 161 -7.50 -1.88 -13.53
CA ARG A 161 -8.16 -2.72 -14.53
C ARG A 161 -7.22 -3.02 -15.71
N LEU A 162 -6.53 -2.02 -16.27
CA LEU A 162 -5.58 -2.24 -17.37
C LEU A 162 -4.48 -3.23 -17.01
N ALA A 163 -3.99 -3.18 -15.76
CA ALA A 163 -2.99 -4.12 -15.27
C ALA A 163 -3.53 -5.56 -15.23
N LEU A 164 -4.76 -5.76 -14.76
CA LEU A 164 -5.41 -7.07 -14.74
C LEU A 164 -5.65 -7.59 -16.16
N ASP A 165 -6.20 -6.77 -17.05
CA ASP A 165 -6.44 -7.13 -18.45
C ASP A 165 -5.13 -7.54 -19.14
N PHE A 166 -4.05 -6.77 -18.92
CA PHE A 166 -2.74 -7.07 -19.48
C PHE A 166 -2.21 -8.43 -19.01
N LEU A 167 -2.27 -8.70 -17.71
CA LEU A 167 -1.79 -9.96 -17.15
C LEU A 167 -2.61 -11.15 -17.65
N PHE A 168 -3.93 -11.05 -17.70
CA PHE A 168 -4.79 -12.12 -18.23
C PHE A 168 -4.57 -12.33 -19.73
N ALA A 169 -4.42 -11.25 -20.52
CA ALA A 169 -4.07 -11.35 -21.93
C ALA A 169 -2.70 -11.98 -22.18
N ALA A 170 -1.75 -11.79 -21.24
CA ALA A 170 -0.44 -12.44 -21.25
C ALA A 170 -0.47 -13.91 -20.76
N GLY A 171 -1.65 -14.45 -20.41
CA GLY A 171 -1.85 -15.85 -20.03
C GLY A 171 -1.76 -16.14 -18.54
N VAL A 172 -1.63 -15.12 -17.68
CA VAL A 172 -1.69 -15.31 -16.23
C VAL A 172 -3.09 -15.80 -15.86
N LYS A 173 -3.16 -16.89 -15.12
CA LYS A 173 -4.44 -17.44 -14.66
C LYS A 173 -4.84 -16.78 -13.33
N PRO A 174 -6.15 -16.52 -13.08
CA PRO A 174 -6.60 -15.90 -11.82
C PRO A 174 -6.09 -16.64 -10.57
N GLN A 175 -6.15 -17.97 -10.59
CA GLN A 175 -5.64 -18.82 -9.50
C GLN A 175 -4.12 -18.78 -9.30
N ASN A 176 -3.38 -18.11 -10.17
CA ASN A 176 -1.95 -17.90 -10.10
C ASN A 176 -1.61 -16.41 -9.89
N LEU A 177 -2.61 -15.56 -9.64
CA LEU A 177 -2.47 -14.13 -9.38
C LEU A 177 -2.86 -13.81 -7.95
N GLN A 178 -1.93 -13.24 -7.19
CA GLN A 178 -2.21 -12.66 -5.88
C GLN A 178 -2.05 -11.13 -5.96
N LEU A 179 -3.05 -10.39 -5.48
CA LEU A 179 -2.97 -8.95 -5.34
C LEU A 179 -2.38 -8.62 -3.97
N VAL A 180 -1.45 -7.71 -3.91
CA VAL A 180 -0.97 -7.16 -2.65
C VAL A 180 -1.04 -5.64 -2.71
N GLY A 181 -1.41 -5.00 -1.62
CA GLY A 181 -1.47 -3.54 -1.57
C GLY A 181 -1.36 -3.02 -0.16
N ASP A 182 -0.57 -1.99 0.00
CA ASP A 182 -0.36 -1.32 1.27
C ASP A 182 -1.12 0.01 1.31
N SER A 183 -1.66 0.39 2.45
CA SER A 183 -2.33 1.67 2.68
C SER A 183 -3.36 2.01 1.58
N ALA A 184 -3.10 3.05 0.79
CA ALA A 184 -3.91 3.42 -0.37
C ALA A 184 -3.94 2.32 -1.45
N GLY A 185 -2.86 1.54 -1.61
CA GLY A 185 -2.85 0.38 -2.51
C GLY A 185 -3.78 -0.74 -2.04
N GLY A 186 -3.88 -0.97 -0.73
CA GLY A 186 -4.89 -1.85 -0.15
C GLY A 186 -6.32 -1.34 -0.40
N ASN A 187 -6.52 -0.02 -0.31
CA ASN A 187 -7.78 0.61 -0.72
C ASN A 187 -8.06 0.37 -2.22
N LEU A 188 -7.06 0.46 -3.09
CA LEU A 188 -7.24 0.22 -4.53
C LEU A 188 -7.64 -1.24 -4.84
N ILE A 189 -7.14 -2.23 -4.08
CA ILE A 189 -7.62 -3.62 -4.18
C ILE A 189 -9.12 -3.68 -3.86
N LEU A 190 -9.55 -3.02 -2.79
CA LEU A 190 -10.98 -2.99 -2.41
C LEU A 190 -11.83 -2.27 -3.47
N GLN A 191 -11.31 -1.23 -4.13
CA GLN A 191 -11.97 -0.60 -5.26
C GLN A 191 -12.13 -1.57 -6.45
N VAL A 192 -11.11 -2.39 -6.74
CA VAL A 192 -11.17 -3.42 -7.80
C VAL A 192 -12.25 -4.44 -7.49
N LEU A 193 -12.29 -4.99 -6.28
CA LEU A 193 -13.32 -5.94 -5.85
C LEU A 193 -14.72 -5.30 -5.89
N SER A 194 -14.84 -4.05 -5.41
CA SER A 194 -16.09 -3.29 -5.47
C SER A 194 -16.57 -3.07 -6.91
N GLN A 195 -15.65 -2.77 -7.85
CA GLN A 195 -16.00 -2.56 -9.26
C GLN A 195 -16.56 -3.82 -9.93
N VAL A 196 -16.04 -5.00 -9.54
CA VAL A 196 -16.59 -6.27 -10.06
C VAL A 196 -18.00 -6.53 -9.53
N MET A 197 -18.26 -6.17 -8.28
CA MET A 197 -19.55 -6.42 -7.60
C MET A 197 -20.60 -5.34 -7.88
N HIS A 198 -20.18 -4.09 -7.98
CA HIS A 198 -21.00 -2.89 -8.14
C HIS A 198 -20.45 -2.04 -9.27
N PRO A 199 -20.65 -2.39 -10.56
CA PRO A 199 -19.99 -1.71 -11.66
C PRO A 199 -20.35 -0.23 -11.78
N LEU A 200 -19.34 0.66 -11.76
CA LEU A 200 -19.48 2.07 -12.12
C LEU A 200 -19.56 2.22 -13.64
N ALA A 201 -20.54 2.92 -14.14
CA ALA A 201 -20.68 3.17 -15.58
C ALA A 201 -19.50 3.95 -16.18
N SER A 202 -18.77 4.73 -15.37
CA SER A 202 -17.60 5.50 -15.79
C SER A 202 -16.30 4.67 -15.86
N VAL A 203 -16.32 3.41 -15.40
CA VAL A 203 -15.19 2.49 -15.42
C VAL A 203 -15.54 1.30 -16.30
N PRO A 204 -14.72 0.96 -17.30
CA PRO A 204 -14.95 -0.26 -18.06
C PRO A 204 -14.98 -1.48 -17.15
N GLU A 205 -15.80 -2.48 -17.52
CA GLU A 205 -15.97 -3.70 -16.74
C GLU A 205 -14.61 -4.36 -16.42
N ILE A 206 -14.47 -4.81 -15.18
CA ILE A 206 -13.37 -5.69 -14.76
C ILE A 206 -13.87 -7.13 -14.81
N ARG A 207 -13.30 -7.91 -15.73
CA ARG A 207 -13.65 -9.33 -15.89
C ARG A 207 -12.58 -10.20 -15.27
N LEU A 208 -12.95 -10.87 -14.20
CA LEU A 208 -12.12 -11.92 -13.61
C LEU A 208 -12.53 -13.26 -14.24
N PRO A 209 -11.62 -13.95 -14.96
CA PRO A 209 -11.95 -15.27 -15.58
C PRO A 209 -12.20 -16.38 -14.53
N GLY A 210 -12.01 -16.09 -13.26
CA GLY A 210 -12.20 -16.94 -12.11
C GLY A 210 -11.74 -16.22 -10.85
N PRO A 211 -11.85 -16.84 -9.66
CA PRO A 211 -11.38 -16.22 -8.43
C PRO A 211 -9.86 -16.03 -8.46
N LEU A 212 -9.42 -14.86 -7.98
CA LEU A 212 -8.02 -14.58 -7.74
C LEU A 212 -7.48 -15.47 -6.62
N ARG A 213 -6.23 -15.89 -6.70
CA ARG A 213 -5.62 -16.74 -5.66
C ARG A 213 -5.63 -16.09 -4.28
N GLY A 214 -5.47 -14.79 -4.18
CA GLY A 214 -5.49 -14.10 -2.90
C GLY A 214 -5.40 -12.60 -3.00
N ALA A 215 -5.76 -11.93 -1.90
CA ALA A 215 -5.59 -10.50 -1.71
C ALA A 215 -4.96 -10.24 -0.34
N PHE A 216 -3.80 -9.58 -0.31
CA PHE A 216 -3.17 -9.14 0.93
C PHE A 216 -3.27 -7.62 1.07
N LEU A 217 -4.02 -7.18 2.05
CA LEU A 217 -4.25 -5.79 2.39
C LEU A 217 -3.35 -5.41 3.59
N ILE A 218 -2.27 -4.71 3.33
CA ILE A 218 -1.29 -4.30 4.33
C ILE A 218 -1.67 -2.93 4.85
N SER A 219 -2.04 -2.82 6.13
CA SER A 219 -2.46 -1.54 6.72
C SER A 219 -3.40 -0.72 5.82
N PRO A 220 -4.46 -1.33 5.24
CA PRO A 220 -5.25 -0.70 4.18
C PRO A 220 -5.93 0.59 4.66
N TRP A 221 -5.89 1.65 3.83
CA TRP A 221 -6.54 2.92 4.15
C TRP A 221 -8.04 2.85 3.86
N VAL A 222 -8.80 2.20 4.73
CA VAL A 222 -10.23 1.92 4.56
C VAL A 222 -11.16 3.05 4.99
N SER A 223 -10.62 4.09 5.65
CA SER A 223 -11.33 5.29 6.08
C SER A 223 -10.47 6.53 5.85
N LEU A 224 -10.97 7.46 5.06
CA LEU A 224 -10.25 8.70 4.72
C LEU A 224 -10.53 9.84 5.71
N SER A 225 -11.49 9.66 6.61
CA SER A 225 -12.00 10.73 7.48
C SER A 225 -11.29 10.86 8.84
N ALA A 226 -10.36 9.97 9.18
CA ALA A 226 -9.52 10.03 10.37
C ALA A 226 -10.28 10.30 11.70
N THR A 227 -11.38 9.58 11.93
CA THR A 227 -12.30 9.84 13.06
C THR A 227 -12.34 8.75 14.12
N SER A 228 -11.79 7.56 13.88
CA SER A 228 -11.77 6.48 14.87
C SER A 228 -10.89 6.79 16.08
N LYS A 229 -11.02 6.02 17.15
CA LYS A 229 -10.34 6.25 18.42
C LYS A 229 -8.82 6.14 18.30
N SER A 230 -8.32 5.20 17.47
CA SER A 230 -6.89 5.02 17.23
C SER A 230 -6.23 6.27 16.65
N HIS A 231 -6.95 7.10 15.84
CA HIS A 231 -6.45 8.37 15.36
C HIS A 231 -6.13 9.39 16.47
N THR A 232 -6.74 9.25 17.62
CA THR A 232 -6.44 10.08 18.80
C THR A 232 -5.42 9.42 19.71
N GLU A 233 -5.57 8.11 19.97
CA GLU A 233 -4.68 7.37 20.88
C GLU A 233 -3.26 7.25 20.35
N ASN A 234 -3.10 7.11 19.03
CA ASN A 234 -1.81 6.88 18.38
C ASN A 234 -1.23 8.13 17.70
N ASP A 235 -1.91 9.28 17.84
CA ASP A 235 -1.38 10.55 17.35
C ASP A 235 -0.04 10.89 18.04
N GLY A 236 0.97 11.16 17.24
CA GLY A 236 2.34 11.35 17.71
C GLY A 236 3.13 10.04 17.97
N ARG A 237 2.53 8.86 17.78
CA ARG A 237 3.21 7.55 17.91
C ARG A 237 3.53 6.95 16.56
N ASP A 238 2.60 7.04 15.61
CA ASP A 238 2.73 6.53 14.25
C ASP A 238 3.66 7.39 13.38
N ILE A 239 3.94 6.95 12.17
CA ILE A 239 4.72 7.71 11.16
C ILE A 239 3.93 8.89 10.57
N PHE A 240 2.63 8.92 10.75
CA PHE A 240 1.75 10.05 10.40
C PHE A 240 1.24 10.77 11.64
N THR A 241 0.66 11.95 11.43
CA THR A 241 -0.21 12.61 12.41
C THR A 241 -1.66 12.50 11.96
N ARG A 242 -2.59 12.54 12.92
CA ARG A 242 -4.04 12.63 12.62
C ARG A 242 -4.33 13.76 11.64
N ARG A 243 -3.70 14.92 11.84
CA ARG A 243 -3.86 16.08 10.97
C ARG A 243 -3.41 15.80 9.52
N THR A 244 -2.29 15.11 9.36
CA THR A 244 -1.78 14.72 8.05
C THR A 244 -2.77 13.82 7.31
N LEU A 245 -3.21 12.74 7.96
CA LEU A 245 -4.16 11.80 7.34
C LEU A 245 -5.51 12.45 7.03
N ALA A 246 -6.01 13.31 7.93
CA ALA A 246 -7.26 14.04 7.68
C ALA A 246 -7.13 15.00 6.47
N ALA A 247 -6.00 15.70 6.33
CA ALA A 247 -5.77 16.60 5.20
C ALA A 247 -5.64 15.81 3.87
N TRP A 248 -4.91 14.69 3.88
CA TRP A 248 -4.75 13.84 2.70
C TRP A 248 -6.06 13.15 2.32
N GLY A 249 -6.84 12.70 3.29
CA GLY A 249 -8.17 12.12 3.05
C GLY A 249 -9.13 13.13 2.44
N ALA A 250 -9.16 14.35 2.95
CA ALA A 250 -9.96 15.42 2.39
C ALA A 250 -9.57 15.76 0.95
N GLU A 251 -8.26 15.71 0.61
CA GLU A 251 -7.77 15.93 -0.74
C GLU A 251 -8.30 14.87 -1.72
N ILE A 252 -8.36 13.61 -1.30
CA ILE A 252 -8.89 12.51 -2.15
C ILE A 252 -10.41 12.57 -2.25
N LEU A 253 -11.10 12.86 -1.15
CA LEU A 253 -12.57 12.88 -1.10
C LEU A 253 -13.18 14.05 -1.85
N LYS A 254 -12.49 15.20 -1.98
CA LYS A 254 -13.05 16.39 -2.62
C LYS A 254 -13.50 16.16 -4.07
N ASP A 255 -12.80 15.27 -4.77
CA ASP A 255 -13.04 14.95 -6.17
C ASP A 255 -13.71 13.57 -6.35
N THR A 256 -14.14 12.93 -5.25
CA THR A 256 -14.91 11.68 -5.26
C THR A 256 -16.40 12.01 -5.13
N PRO A 257 -17.25 11.62 -6.08
CA PRO A 257 -18.69 11.82 -5.96
C PRO A 257 -19.22 11.16 -4.67
N PRO A 258 -20.09 11.81 -3.88
CA PRO A 258 -20.64 11.23 -2.66
C PRO A 258 -21.33 9.86 -2.85
N SER A 259 -21.93 9.61 -4.02
CA SER A 259 -22.49 8.30 -4.40
C SER A 259 -21.45 7.20 -4.45
N ASP A 260 -20.18 7.54 -4.68
CA ASP A 260 -19.09 6.62 -4.92
C ASP A 260 -18.19 6.45 -3.69
N ASN A 261 -18.51 7.10 -2.57
CA ASN A 261 -17.71 7.03 -1.34
C ASN A 261 -17.50 5.59 -0.83
N ALA A 262 -18.44 4.67 -1.05
CA ALA A 262 -18.28 3.27 -0.66
C ALA A 262 -17.07 2.59 -1.29
N TYR A 263 -16.59 3.07 -2.45
CA TYR A 263 -15.38 2.55 -3.08
C TYR A 263 -14.10 2.96 -2.36
N VAL A 264 -14.06 4.17 -1.80
CA VAL A 264 -12.84 4.75 -1.21
C VAL A 264 -12.87 4.73 0.33
N GLU A 265 -14.04 4.63 0.95
CA GLU A 265 -14.24 4.51 2.40
C GLU A 265 -14.90 3.17 2.75
N ALA A 266 -14.21 2.07 2.46
CA ALA A 266 -14.74 0.71 2.57
C ALA A 266 -15.31 0.36 3.96
N VAL A 267 -14.79 0.94 5.04
CA VAL A 267 -15.32 0.75 6.41
C VAL A 267 -16.71 1.36 6.60
N ARG A 268 -17.12 2.29 5.72
CA ARG A 268 -18.41 2.98 5.74
C ARG A 268 -19.36 2.52 4.64
N ALA A 269 -18.93 1.56 3.83
CA ALA A 269 -19.77 0.96 2.82
C ALA A 269 -21.01 0.27 3.48
N PRO A 270 -22.12 0.10 2.76
CA PRO A 270 -23.26 -0.70 3.24
C PRO A 270 -22.81 -2.05 3.79
N GLU A 271 -23.55 -2.59 4.78
CA GLU A 271 -23.13 -3.83 5.46
C GLU A 271 -22.97 -5.02 4.50
N ASP A 272 -23.78 -5.08 3.47
CA ASP A 272 -23.77 -6.13 2.43
C ASP A 272 -22.92 -5.80 1.21
N TRP A 273 -22.16 -4.70 1.24
CA TRP A 273 -21.35 -4.23 0.10
C TRP A 273 -20.39 -5.29 -0.45
N PHE A 274 -19.81 -6.12 0.42
CA PHE A 274 -18.90 -7.19 0.05
C PHE A 274 -19.57 -8.59 0.04
N ALA A 275 -20.91 -8.67 0.06
CA ALA A 275 -21.61 -9.94 -0.02
C ALA A 275 -21.36 -10.61 -1.38
N GLY A 276 -20.78 -11.81 -1.37
CA GLY A 276 -20.39 -12.54 -2.59
C GLY A 276 -18.94 -12.35 -3.02
N VAL A 277 -18.12 -11.60 -2.25
CA VAL A 277 -16.70 -11.38 -2.55
C VAL A 277 -15.89 -12.69 -2.51
N GLU A 278 -16.35 -13.70 -1.81
CA GLU A 278 -15.77 -15.05 -1.75
C GLU A 278 -15.72 -15.75 -3.11
N ARG A 279 -16.49 -15.27 -4.09
CA ARG A 279 -16.45 -15.77 -5.48
C ARG A 279 -15.38 -15.07 -6.32
N LEU A 280 -14.77 -14.01 -5.81
CA LEU A 280 -13.79 -13.19 -6.54
C LEU A 280 -12.36 -13.45 -6.11
N VAL A 281 -12.16 -13.93 -4.91
CA VAL A 281 -10.84 -14.18 -4.33
C VAL A 281 -10.91 -15.36 -3.37
N ASP A 282 -9.94 -16.27 -3.43
CA ASP A 282 -9.93 -17.51 -2.64
C ASP A 282 -9.59 -17.26 -1.16
N ARG A 283 -8.68 -16.32 -0.87
CA ARG A 283 -8.19 -16.04 0.48
C ARG A 283 -7.79 -14.58 0.64
N VAL A 284 -7.99 -14.04 1.82
CA VAL A 284 -7.65 -12.64 2.13
C VAL A 284 -6.82 -12.58 3.41
N LEU A 285 -5.74 -11.78 3.40
CA LEU A 285 -5.01 -11.39 4.59
C LEU A 285 -5.14 -9.88 4.77
N ILE A 286 -5.52 -9.45 5.97
CA ILE A 286 -5.56 -8.05 6.36
C ILE A 286 -4.59 -7.88 7.52
N SER A 287 -3.64 -6.96 7.41
CA SER A 287 -2.75 -6.64 8.52
C SER A 287 -2.90 -5.20 8.98
N SER A 288 -2.59 -4.97 10.25
CA SER A 288 -2.56 -3.64 10.87
C SER A 288 -1.45 -3.58 11.90
N GLY A 289 -0.85 -2.42 12.08
CA GLY A 289 -0.02 -2.12 13.23
C GLY A 289 -0.86 -1.84 14.48
N GLY A 290 -0.42 -2.33 15.63
CA GLY A 290 -1.14 -2.10 16.90
C GLY A 290 -1.07 -0.65 17.39
N VAL A 291 -0.14 0.13 16.85
CA VAL A 291 0.11 1.53 17.22
C VAL A 291 -0.09 2.47 16.03
N GLU A 292 -0.61 1.97 14.90
CA GLU A 292 -0.93 2.84 13.78
C GLU A 292 -2.25 3.61 13.97
N LEU A 293 -2.37 4.74 13.30
CA LEU A 293 -3.57 5.58 13.34
C LEU A 293 -4.79 4.88 12.75
N LEU A 294 -4.61 4.05 11.73
CA LEU A 294 -5.67 3.37 10.97
C LEU A 294 -6.19 2.10 11.68
N ARG A 295 -5.56 1.65 12.79
CA ARG A 295 -5.85 0.37 13.45
C ARG A 295 -7.34 0.07 13.63
N ASP A 296 -8.06 0.97 14.24
CA ASP A 296 -9.46 0.70 14.62
C ASP A 296 -10.37 0.61 13.39
N ASP A 297 -10.11 1.43 12.36
CA ASP A 297 -10.85 1.36 11.09
C ASP A 297 -10.54 0.06 10.35
N ILE A 298 -9.27 -0.38 10.33
CA ILE A 298 -8.86 -1.65 9.71
C ILE A 298 -9.48 -2.84 10.44
N VAL A 299 -9.46 -2.83 11.78
CA VAL A 299 -10.05 -3.91 12.57
C VAL A 299 -11.57 -3.97 12.35
N ALA A 300 -12.25 -2.83 12.40
CA ALA A 300 -13.69 -2.78 12.16
C ALA A 300 -14.05 -3.28 10.75
N PHE A 301 -13.29 -2.84 9.74
CA PHE A 301 -13.46 -3.31 8.37
C PHE A 301 -13.19 -4.83 8.25
N GLY A 302 -12.07 -5.31 8.81
CA GLY A 302 -11.70 -6.73 8.73
C GLY A 302 -12.74 -7.65 9.38
N GLU A 303 -13.28 -7.27 10.54
CA GLU A 303 -14.33 -8.04 11.21
C GLU A 303 -15.67 -8.01 10.43
N ALA A 304 -15.98 -6.89 9.76
CA ALA A 304 -17.15 -6.82 8.87
C ALA A 304 -16.92 -7.67 7.61
N PHE A 305 -15.75 -7.59 6.99
CA PHE A 305 -15.40 -8.33 5.77
C PHE A 305 -15.42 -9.85 5.98
N LYS A 306 -14.97 -10.35 7.13
CA LYS A 306 -15.04 -11.78 7.51
C LYS A 306 -16.43 -12.37 7.49
N LYS A 307 -17.47 -11.57 7.67
CA LYS A 307 -18.86 -12.04 7.57
C LYS A 307 -19.20 -12.52 6.17
N HIS A 308 -18.53 -11.94 5.15
CA HIS A 308 -18.75 -12.20 3.74
C HIS A 308 -17.66 -13.08 3.11
N HIS A 309 -16.50 -13.21 3.77
CA HIS A 309 -15.38 -13.99 3.27
C HIS A 309 -14.71 -14.75 4.42
N LYS A 310 -15.03 -16.02 4.59
CA LYS A 310 -14.57 -16.83 5.75
C LYS A 310 -13.07 -17.10 5.74
N GLU A 311 -12.46 -17.21 4.54
CA GLU A 311 -11.01 -17.40 4.37
C GLU A 311 -10.26 -16.06 4.49
N THR A 312 -10.71 -15.21 5.41
CA THR A 312 -10.07 -13.94 5.74
C THR A 312 -9.36 -14.02 7.08
N GLU A 313 -8.06 -13.75 7.06
CA GLU A 313 -7.24 -13.59 8.25
C GLU A 313 -7.07 -12.09 8.56
N LEU A 314 -7.20 -11.72 9.83
CA LEU A 314 -6.89 -10.37 10.33
C LEU A 314 -5.80 -10.47 11.38
N VAL A 315 -4.68 -9.80 11.12
CA VAL A 315 -3.49 -9.81 11.98
C VAL A 315 -3.16 -8.39 12.44
N VAL A 316 -3.15 -8.18 13.75
CA VAL A 316 -2.69 -6.91 14.35
C VAL A 316 -1.29 -7.12 14.93
N GLN A 317 -0.29 -6.51 14.31
CA GLN A 317 1.09 -6.58 14.78
C GLN A 317 1.25 -5.76 16.07
N LYS A 318 1.46 -6.42 17.19
CA LYS A 318 1.70 -5.75 18.47
C LYS A 318 2.86 -4.76 18.36
N ASP A 319 2.67 -3.55 18.84
CA ASP A 319 3.64 -2.45 18.81
C ASP A 319 4.08 -2.02 17.39
N GLY A 320 3.44 -2.53 16.30
CA GLY A 320 3.67 -2.13 14.92
C GLY A 320 3.12 -0.74 14.63
N LEU A 321 3.82 0.02 13.80
CA LEU A 321 3.36 1.26 13.17
C LEU A 321 2.76 0.96 11.80
N HIS A 322 2.29 1.99 11.12
CA HIS A 322 1.83 1.88 9.74
C HIS A 322 2.93 1.34 8.84
N GLU A 323 2.66 0.22 8.16
CA GLU A 323 3.61 -0.46 7.24
C GLU A 323 4.98 -0.77 7.88
N ASP A 324 4.98 -1.16 9.15
CA ASP A 324 6.18 -1.32 9.98
C ASP A 324 7.31 -2.13 9.36
N MET A 325 6.98 -3.17 8.58
CA MET A 325 7.95 -4.06 7.96
C MET A 325 8.83 -3.40 6.88
N TYR A 326 8.36 -2.35 6.21
CA TYR A 326 9.14 -1.67 5.18
C TYR A 326 10.33 -0.91 5.76
N PHE A 327 10.18 -0.40 6.97
CA PHE A 327 11.23 0.39 7.62
C PHE A 327 12.43 -0.44 8.06
N ASP A 328 12.29 -1.76 8.20
CA ASP A 328 13.42 -2.65 8.41
C ASP A 328 14.39 -2.58 7.22
N PHE A 329 13.86 -2.42 6.01
CA PHE A 329 14.64 -2.30 4.77
C PHE A 329 15.26 -0.91 4.60
N VAL A 330 14.57 0.15 4.98
CA VAL A 330 15.16 1.51 5.05
C VAL A 330 16.41 1.52 5.92
N LEU A 331 16.36 0.78 7.02
CA LEU A 331 17.39 0.82 8.06
C LEU A 331 18.42 -0.29 7.96
N GLY A 332 18.17 -1.31 7.14
CA GLY A 332 19.00 -2.52 7.08
C GLY A 332 19.00 -3.26 8.42
N GLU A 333 17.83 -3.37 9.08
CA GLU A 333 17.70 -4.08 10.35
C GLU A 333 17.94 -5.57 10.13
N LYS A 334 18.69 -6.21 11.07
CA LYS A 334 18.96 -7.65 10.99
C LYS A 334 17.75 -8.49 11.45
N LYS A 335 16.99 -7.96 12.39
CA LYS A 335 15.77 -8.60 12.91
C LYS A 335 14.58 -7.95 12.23
N LEU A 336 13.95 -8.69 11.32
CA LEU A 336 12.79 -8.23 10.59
C LEU A 336 11.51 -8.29 11.45
N SER A 337 10.56 -7.44 11.11
CA SER A 337 9.19 -7.43 11.60
C SER A 337 8.53 -8.80 11.44
N SER A 338 7.63 -9.16 12.35
CA SER A 338 6.88 -10.42 12.28
C SER A 338 5.98 -10.51 11.03
N LEU A 339 5.62 -9.40 10.42
CA LEU A 339 4.85 -9.39 9.17
C LEU A 339 5.69 -9.84 7.97
N THR A 340 7.03 -9.72 8.00
CA THR A 340 7.88 -10.16 6.89
C THR A 340 7.80 -11.67 6.66
N PRO A 341 8.11 -12.56 7.65
CA PRO A 341 7.94 -14.00 7.47
C PRO A 341 6.47 -14.39 7.20
N LEU A 342 5.50 -13.76 7.87
CA LEU A 342 4.08 -14.00 7.61
C LEU A 342 3.73 -13.73 6.13
N THR A 343 4.24 -12.65 5.54
CA THR A 343 4.03 -12.33 4.12
C THR A 343 4.56 -13.43 3.23
N VAL A 344 5.78 -13.93 3.48
CA VAL A 344 6.40 -15.00 2.71
C VAL A 344 5.58 -16.30 2.85
N GLU A 345 5.24 -16.71 4.06
CA GLU A 345 4.47 -17.92 4.35
C GLU A 345 3.08 -17.87 3.70
N TRP A 346 2.40 -16.72 3.83
CA TRP A 346 1.07 -16.54 3.25
C TRP A 346 1.10 -16.62 1.72
N LEU A 347 2.02 -15.93 1.06
CA LEU A 347 2.17 -15.99 -0.40
C LEU A 347 2.57 -17.40 -0.87
N ALA A 348 3.50 -18.06 -0.18
CA ALA A 348 3.94 -19.42 -0.48
C ALA A 348 2.77 -20.41 -0.40
N ALA A 349 1.99 -20.37 0.68
CA ALA A 349 0.81 -21.19 0.86
C ALA A 349 -0.22 -20.99 -0.27
N GLY A 350 -0.41 -19.71 -0.70
CA GLY A 350 -1.29 -19.40 -1.81
C GLY A 350 -0.84 -20.05 -3.13
N PHE A 351 0.46 -20.06 -3.43
CA PHE A 351 0.99 -20.64 -4.66
C PHE A 351 1.22 -22.15 -4.61
N SER A 352 1.18 -22.76 -3.42
CA SER A 352 1.32 -24.21 -3.22
C SER A 352 -0.01 -24.93 -3.12
N ALA A 353 -1.10 -24.22 -2.84
CA ALA A 353 -2.43 -24.82 -2.77
C ALA A 353 -2.92 -25.23 -4.16
N GLU A 354 -3.56 -26.40 -4.24
CA GLU A 354 -4.29 -26.80 -5.45
C GLU A 354 -5.43 -25.81 -5.74
N PRO A 355 -5.76 -25.56 -7.02
CA PRO A 355 -6.91 -24.71 -7.35
C PRO A 355 -8.16 -25.26 -6.68
N SER A 356 -8.96 -24.40 -6.05
CA SER A 356 -10.32 -24.78 -5.62
C SER A 356 -11.13 -25.20 -6.84
N ALA A 357 -11.74 -26.39 -6.75
CA ALA A 357 -12.49 -27.03 -7.84
C ALA A 357 -13.74 -26.24 -8.23
#